data_cadf9e22e0d662b16bd6edef702b0f67
#
_entry.id   cadf9e22e0d662b16bd6edef702b0f67
#
_cell.length_a   1.000
_cell.length_b   1.000
_cell.length_c   1.000
_cell.angle_alpha   90.00
_cell.angle_beta   90.00
_cell.angle_gamma   90.00
#
_symmetry.space_group_name_H-M   'P 1'
#
loop_
_entity.id
_entity.type
_entity.pdbx_description
1 polymer ?
#
loop_
_entity_poly.entity_id
_entity_poly.type
_entity_poly.pdbx_seq_one_letter_code
_entity_poly.pdbx_strand_id
1 'polypeptide(L)'
;FQVDGGDIVVEGAELNVGNLEQFDLITRSAKLNAKLYAKNLNIVTGRNDVQADSLQATPRAADGSEKPQLAIDSSALGGMYAGAIRLVGTEQGVGVKLAGDMAASGGDIRIDASGKLSLAQASSQGDLKIAAQAVELNGKTYAGGSAEIRSAEELVNRQSLAARERIALDAARLDNAGVIEAGVEPDERRNARGDLELRSGTLRNAGSLVASRALEAKASQALDNQGGSLKGATVRVDGGHLDNRGGKLLAEGELRVEASSLDNRQDGLLQSRDRAVVKTRGDLDNRGGQVIGLNDLEVGAATLDNGQQGLLGSQQSTRVSAQALVNRGDGEVSGKRVEARVGSLDNRGGKLIGDDLLVVASGAIDNRLGLFSAANRLDLRARSLDNSGKGTLSSRGGLEVSLGGLLDNRDEGNLLSLGAQRVTVGQLDNRAGGLLSSRSELNVHGASLDNRGGVLVADAGLSATGGAFDNRDGGSASGKAGVRVEVASLRNDQGGKLLSDGRLDLAANAVGNAGGRIAAKGDLQATLGSLAQQGGELVSEKTLTVAADTLDNSQSGLIAANGGIAIEARQV
;
A
#
# COMPACT_ATOMS: atom_id res chain seq x y z
N PHE A 1 41.64 -43.31 -7.15
CA PHE A 1 42.85 -42.45 -7.15
C PHE A 1 43.00 -41.79 -5.79
N GLN A 2 44.23 -41.73 -5.28
CA GLN A 2 44.54 -41.03 -4.03
C GLN A 2 45.37 -39.79 -4.39
N VAL A 3 44.88 -38.61 -3.94
CA VAL A 3 45.54 -37.34 -4.19
C VAL A 3 45.99 -36.75 -2.86
N ASP A 4 47.30 -36.63 -2.66
CA ASP A 4 47.88 -35.99 -1.48
C ASP A 4 48.54 -34.65 -1.81
N GLY A 5 49.00 -34.45 -3.04
CA GLY A 5 49.65 -33.24 -3.48
C GLY A 5 49.76 -33.17 -5.01
N GLY A 6 50.46 -32.17 -5.48
CA GLY A 6 50.74 -31.95 -6.90
C GLY A 6 49.83 -30.89 -7.55
N ASP A 7 50.41 -30.20 -8.52
CA ASP A 7 49.77 -29.19 -9.34
C ASP A 7 49.76 -29.64 -10.80
N ILE A 8 48.65 -29.43 -11.50
CA ILE A 8 48.58 -29.56 -12.94
C ILE A 8 48.51 -28.16 -13.55
N VAL A 9 49.39 -27.87 -14.49
CA VAL A 9 49.41 -26.59 -15.21
C VAL A 9 49.21 -26.87 -16.69
N VAL A 10 48.18 -26.23 -17.28
CA VAL A 10 47.90 -26.24 -18.72
C VAL A 10 48.36 -24.91 -19.30
N GLU A 11 49.39 -24.95 -20.12
CA GLU A 11 50.01 -23.77 -20.74
C GLU A 11 50.15 -23.93 -22.26
N GLY A 12 50.32 -22.82 -22.97
CA GLY A 12 50.49 -22.77 -24.42
C GLY A 12 49.28 -22.15 -25.12
N ALA A 13 49.08 -22.48 -26.39
CA ALA A 13 47.99 -21.93 -27.18
C ALA A 13 46.64 -22.57 -26.84
N GLU A 14 46.58 -23.91 -26.86
CA GLU A 14 45.37 -24.69 -26.55
C GLU A 14 45.72 -26.15 -26.24
N LEU A 15 44.86 -26.81 -25.49
CA LEU A 15 44.82 -28.24 -25.30
C LEU A 15 43.49 -28.79 -25.86
N ASN A 16 43.58 -29.51 -27.00
CA ASN A 16 42.40 -30.07 -27.64
C ASN A 16 42.37 -31.60 -27.49
N VAL A 17 41.45 -32.08 -26.68
CA VAL A 17 41.18 -33.49 -26.42
C VAL A 17 39.76 -33.90 -26.85
N GLY A 18 39.16 -33.18 -27.79
CA GLY A 18 37.79 -33.42 -28.29
C GLY A 18 37.59 -34.77 -28.99
N ASN A 19 38.64 -35.52 -29.26
CA ASN A 19 38.57 -36.91 -29.75
C ASN A 19 38.30 -37.94 -28.64
N LEU A 20 38.45 -37.58 -27.37
CA LEU A 20 38.15 -38.42 -26.21
C LEU A 20 36.72 -38.17 -25.72
N GLU A 21 36.03 -39.25 -25.27
CA GLU A 21 34.69 -39.11 -24.70
C GLU A 21 34.69 -38.35 -23.38
N GLN A 22 35.79 -38.49 -22.61
CA GLN A 22 35.94 -37.87 -21.30
C GLN A 22 37.40 -37.48 -21.07
N PHE A 23 37.61 -36.32 -20.46
CA PHE A 23 38.90 -35.83 -20.03
C PHE A 23 38.86 -35.42 -18.57
N ASP A 24 39.69 -36.07 -17.74
CA ASP A 24 39.70 -35.90 -16.30
C ASP A 24 41.03 -35.33 -15.83
N LEU A 25 41.00 -34.21 -15.12
CA LEU A 25 42.13 -33.65 -14.39
C LEU A 25 41.89 -33.89 -12.89
N ILE A 26 42.72 -34.76 -12.29
CA ILE A 26 42.60 -35.12 -10.87
C ILE A 26 43.92 -34.75 -10.19
N THR A 27 43.88 -33.73 -9.31
CA THR A 27 45.08 -33.14 -8.73
C THR A 27 44.75 -32.38 -7.45
N ARG A 28 45.74 -31.92 -6.67
CA ARG A 28 45.48 -31.04 -5.54
C ARG A 28 45.13 -29.61 -5.97
N SER A 29 45.83 -29.07 -7.00
CA SER A 29 45.47 -27.80 -7.62
C SER A 29 45.65 -27.82 -9.14
N ALA A 30 44.89 -26.99 -9.87
CA ALA A 30 44.97 -26.88 -11.32
C ALA A 30 45.10 -25.41 -11.76
N LYS A 31 46.05 -25.12 -12.65
CA LYS A 31 46.21 -23.81 -13.31
C LYS A 31 45.96 -23.94 -14.80
N LEU A 32 45.01 -23.16 -15.31
CA LEU A 32 44.58 -23.21 -16.71
C LEU A 32 44.92 -21.87 -17.38
N ASN A 33 46.07 -21.84 -18.06
CA ASN A 33 46.59 -20.68 -18.78
C ASN A 33 46.46 -20.82 -20.32
N ALA A 34 45.77 -21.85 -20.79
CA ALA A 34 45.48 -22.10 -22.19
C ALA A 34 44.01 -22.54 -22.37
N LYS A 35 43.49 -22.42 -23.59
CA LYS A 35 42.15 -22.92 -23.93
C LYS A 35 42.12 -24.44 -23.88
N LEU A 36 41.08 -24.99 -23.27
CA LEU A 36 40.89 -26.44 -23.16
C LEU A 36 39.60 -26.82 -23.91
N TYR A 37 39.70 -27.78 -24.83
CA TYR A 37 38.60 -28.34 -25.61
C TYR A 37 38.41 -29.82 -25.30
N ALA A 38 37.20 -30.24 -24.91
CA ALA A 38 36.90 -31.64 -24.59
C ALA A 38 35.43 -31.98 -24.95
N LYS A 39 35.07 -33.28 -25.02
CA LYS A 39 33.64 -33.66 -25.05
C LYS A 39 33.03 -33.54 -23.66
N ASN A 40 33.59 -34.20 -22.65
CA ASN A 40 33.23 -34.06 -21.26
C ASN A 40 34.48 -33.71 -20.45
N LEU A 41 34.45 -32.58 -19.75
CA LEU A 41 35.55 -32.09 -18.94
C LEU A 41 35.22 -32.25 -17.46
N ASN A 42 36.07 -32.99 -16.73
CA ASN A 42 36.01 -33.06 -15.27
C ASN A 42 37.34 -32.58 -14.68
N ILE A 43 37.24 -31.68 -13.71
CA ILE A 43 38.39 -31.23 -12.92
C ILE A 43 38.09 -31.47 -11.46
N VAL A 44 38.82 -32.35 -10.81
CA VAL A 44 38.69 -32.68 -9.40
C VAL A 44 39.94 -32.28 -8.66
N THR A 45 39.79 -31.33 -7.75
CA THR A 45 40.93 -30.76 -7.01
C THR A 45 40.77 -30.92 -5.50
N GLY A 46 41.92 -30.91 -4.80
CA GLY A 46 42.00 -31.06 -3.35
C GLY A 46 42.65 -32.39 -2.95
N ARG A 47 42.89 -32.55 -1.66
CA ARG A 47 43.34 -33.83 -1.10
C ARG A 47 42.16 -34.79 -1.00
N ASN A 48 42.10 -35.78 -1.88
CA ASN A 48 40.93 -36.61 -2.06
C ASN A 48 41.29 -38.10 -2.26
N ASP A 49 40.37 -38.95 -1.84
CA ASP A 49 40.19 -40.29 -2.41
C ASP A 49 39.12 -40.19 -3.49
N VAL A 50 39.50 -40.41 -4.77
CA VAL A 50 38.60 -40.27 -5.93
C VAL A 50 38.27 -41.63 -6.50
N GLN A 51 37.00 -41.97 -6.60
CA GLN A 51 36.53 -43.20 -7.23
C GLN A 51 36.72 -43.11 -8.76
N ALA A 52 37.28 -44.14 -9.35
CA ALA A 52 37.64 -44.12 -10.78
C ALA A 52 36.39 -44.04 -11.71
N ASP A 53 35.30 -44.71 -11.34
CA ASP A 53 34.13 -44.86 -12.20
C ASP A 53 33.17 -43.65 -12.12
N SER A 54 33.03 -43.04 -10.94
CA SER A 54 32.07 -41.96 -10.69
C SER A 54 32.70 -40.59 -10.52
N LEU A 55 34.02 -40.53 -10.39
CA LEU A 55 34.79 -39.34 -10.00
C LEU A 55 34.26 -38.69 -8.69
N GLN A 56 33.63 -39.51 -7.85
CA GLN A 56 33.21 -39.06 -6.51
C GLN A 56 34.44 -38.86 -5.65
N ALA A 57 34.65 -37.65 -5.19
CA ALA A 57 35.75 -37.25 -4.35
C ALA A 57 35.35 -37.24 -2.88
N THR A 58 36.14 -37.97 -2.06
CA THR A 58 36.01 -37.94 -0.59
C THR A 58 37.22 -37.18 -0.04
N PRO A 59 36.99 -36.03 0.66
CA PRO A 59 38.08 -35.26 1.23
C PRO A 59 38.88 -36.08 2.25
N ARG A 60 40.21 -36.03 2.17
CA ARG A 60 41.12 -36.63 3.14
C ARG A 60 41.41 -35.66 4.28
N ALA A 61 41.73 -36.20 5.45
CA ALA A 61 42.09 -35.40 6.62
C ALA A 61 43.32 -34.52 6.33
N ALA A 62 43.37 -33.33 6.90
CA ALA A 62 44.54 -32.46 6.79
C ALA A 62 45.79 -33.12 7.39
N ASP A 63 46.91 -33.05 6.69
CA ASP A 63 48.20 -33.60 7.13
C ASP A 63 49.19 -32.53 7.61
N GLY A 64 48.70 -31.28 7.73
CA GLY A 64 49.52 -30.12 8.11
C GLY A 64 50.27 -29.50 6.94
N SER A 65 50.18 -30.03 5.71
CA SER A 65 50.78 -29.40 4.52
C SER A 65 50.07 -28.08 4.18
N GLU A 66 50.83 -27.13 3.62
CA GLU A 66 50.27 -25.83 3.21
C GLU A 66 49.22 -26.05 2.12
N LYS A 67 48.07 -25.38 2.27
CA LYS A 67 47.00 -25.43 1.29
C LYS A 67 47.35 -24.57 0.07
N PRO A 68 46.94 -24.97 -1.15
CA PRO A 68 47.07 -24.09 -2.30
C PRO A 68 46.24 -22.82 -2.13
N GLN A 69 46.68 -21.72 -2.74
CA GLN A 69 45.89 -20.46 -2.71
C GLN A 69 44.55 -20.60 -3.42
N LEU A 70 44.56 -21.32 -4.56
CA LEU A 70 43.39 -21.64 -5.35
C LEU A 70 43.37 -23.13 -5.70
N ALA A 71 42.21 -23.75 -5.63
CA ALA A 71 42.00 -25.12 -6.08
C ALA A 71 42.03 -25.21 -7.62
N ILE A 72 41.36 -24.26 -8.27
CA ILE A 72 41.37 -24.07 -9.73
C ILE A 72 41.63 -22.59 -10.00
N ASP A 73 42.65 -22.26 -10.76
CA ASP A 73 42.98 -20.91 -11.22
C ASP A 73 43.01 -20.90 -12.76
N SER A 74 41.96 -20.39 -13.37
CA SER A 74 41.89 -20.13 -14.80
C SER A 74 42.18 -18.66 -15.07
N SER A 75 43.26 -18.39 -15.82
CA SER A 75 43.58 -17.05 -16.30
C SER A 75 42.57 -16.59 -17.37
N ALA A 76 42.59 -15.32 -17.74
CA ALA A 76 41.72 -14.78 -18.80
C ALA A 76 41.96 -15.46 -20.18
N LEU A 77 43.13 -16.10 -20.39
CA LEU A 77 43.46 -16.88 -21.59
C LEU A 77 43.02 -18.34 -21.47
N GLY A 78 42.76 -18.81 -20.23
CA GLY A 78 42.43 -20.19 -19.91
C GLY A 78 40.95 -20.50 -20.04
N GLY A 79 40.38 -20.48 -21.25
CA GLY A 79 38.97 -20.84 -21.48
C GLY A 79 38.71 -22.35 -21.43
N MET A 80 37.51 -22.75 -21.02
CA MET A 80 37.05 -24.15 -21.02
C MET A 80 35.86 -24.32 -21.96
N TYR A 81 36.05 -25.14 -23.00
CA TYR A 81 35.04 -25.39 -24.02
C TYR A 81 34.79 -26.89 -24.13
N ALA A 82 33.62 -27.35 -23.68
CA ALA A 82 33.31 -28.77 -23.69
C ALA A 82 31.80 -29.02 -23.99
N GLY A 83 31.44 -30.27 -24.20
CA GLY A 83 30.02 -30.67 -24.25
C GLY A 83 29.37 -30.55 -22.89
N ALA A 84 30.05 -30.96 -21.82
CA ALA A 84 29.67 -30.76 -20.42
C ALA A 84 30.89 -30.46 -19.56
N ILE A 85 30.73 -29.71 -18.48
CA ILE A 85 31.80 -29.27 -17.58
C ILE A 85 31.44 -29.56 -16.12
N ARG A 86 32.33 -30.27 -15.42
CA ARG A 86 32.23 -30.52 -13.99
C ARG A 86 33.52 -30.11 -13.27
N LEU A 87 33.41 -29.19 -12.33
CA LEU A 87 34.52 -28.70 -11.51
C LEU A 87 34.22 -29.02 -10.04
N VAL A 88 35.17 -29.61 -9.34
CA VAL A 88 35.06 -29.96 -7.93
C VAL A 88 36.32 -29.52 -7.20
N GLY A 89 36.14 -28.67 -6.18
CA GLY A 89 37.22 -28.26 -5.26
C GLY A 89 36.81 -28.61 -3.83
N THR A 90 37.44 -29.63 -3.25
CA THR A 90 37.01 -30.21 -1.98
C THR A 90 37.74 -29.66 -0.77
N GLU A 91 38.88 -29.01 -0.91
CA GLU A 91 39.70 -28.54 0.19
C GLU A 91 39.08 -27.29 0.82
N GLN A 92 38.62 -27.40 2.07
CA GLN A 92 37.87 -26.37 2.75
C GLN A 92 38.59 -25.02 2.80
N GLY A 93 37.90 -23.95 2.41
CA GLY A 93 38.40 -22.58 2.38
C GLY A 93 39.28 -22.25 1.16
N VAL A 94 39.58 -23.23 0.30
CA VAL A 94 40.38 -23.00 -0.91
C VAL A 94 39.48 -22.58 -2.06
N GLY A 95 39.71 -21.39 -2.62
CA GLY A 95 38.86 -20.77 -3.62
C GLY A 95 39.04 -21.33 -5.03
N VAL A 96 38.10 -21.01 -5.90
CA VAL A 96 38.13 -21.29 -7.35
C VAL A 96 38.00 -19.98 -8.10
N LYS A 97 38.95 -19.67 -9.00
CA LYS A 97 38.93 -18.48 -9.84
C LYS A 97 38.90 -18.88 -11.31
N LEU A 98 37.84 -18.46 -11.98
CA LEU A 98 37.59 -18.76 -13.39
C LEU A 98 37.49 -17.42 -14.13
N ALA A 99 38.67 -16.90 -14.57
CA ALA A 99 38.76 -15.62 -15.27
C ALA A 99 38.64 -15.77 -16.79
N GLY A 100 38.78 -16.99 -17.34
CA GLY A 100 38.52 -17.32 -18.74
C GLY A 100 37.05 -17.68 -19.00
N ASP A 101 36.66 -17.70 -20.27
CA ASP A 101 35.33 -18.10 -20.70
C ASP A 101 35.07 -19.59 -20.44
N MET A 102 33.87 -19.91 -20.04
CA MET A 102 33.39 -21.28 -19.86
C MET A 102 32.16 -21.54 -20.73
N ALA A 103 32.21 -22.55 -21.59
CA ALA A 103 31.11 -22.91 -22.47
C ALA A 103 30.88 -24.43 -22.52
N ALA A 104 29.66 -24.85 -22.12
CA ALA A 104 29.18 -26.21 -22.28
C ALA A 104 28.20 -26.27 -23.46
N SER A 105 28.64 -26.82 -24.60
CA SER A 105 27.91 -26.75 -25.86
C SER A 105 26.84 -27.82 -26.06
N GLY A 106 26.68 -28.76 -25.14
CA GLY A 106 25.73 -29.88 -25.28
C GLY A 106 25.11 -30.32 -23.95
N GLY A 107 25.55 -29.79 -22.80
CA GLY A 107 25.14 -30.24 -21.49
C GLY A 107 25.26 -29.17 -20.41
N ASP A 108 25.48 -29.65 -19.21
CA ASP A 108 25.47 -28.85 -17.99
C ASP A 108 26.86 -28.28 -17.64
N ILE A 109 26.85 -27.20 -16.90
CA ILE A 109 27.97 -26.76 -16.08
C ILE A 109 27.65 -27.04 -14.62
N ARG A 110 28.50 -27.80 -13.95
CA ARG A 110 28.44 -28.06 -12.52
C ARG A 110 29.72 -27.65 -11.82
N ILE A 111 29.58 -26.80 -10.78
CA ILE A 111 30.72 -26.32 -9.98
C ILE A 111 30.42 -26.55 -8.51
N ASP A 112 31.24 -27.36 -7.85
CA ASP A 112 31.16 -27.60 -6.40
C ASP A 112 32.50 -27.13 -5.77
N ALA A 113 32.51 -26.04 -5.03
CA ALA A 113 33.68 -25.45 -4.42
C ALA A 113 33.53 -25.31 -2.89
N SER A 114 34.50 -25.83 -2.15
CA SER A 114 34.54 -25.71 -0.68
C SER A 114 35.03 -24.34 -0.17
N GLY A 115 35.37 -23.43 -1.08
CA GLY A 115 35.75 -22.04 -0.82
C GLY A 115 35.01 -21.06 -1.70
N LYS A 116 35.56 -19.85 -1.86
CA LYS A 116 34.97 -18.79 -2.69
C LYS A 116 35.13 -19.11 -4.18
N LEU A 117 34.05 -19.00 -4.95
CA LEU A 117 34.02 -19.04 -6.39
C LEU A 117 33.97 -17.63 -6.99
N SER A 118 34.93 -17.33 -7.88
CA SER A 118 34.90 -16.13 -8.74
C SER A 118 34.78 -16.58 -10.19
N LEU A 119 33.66 -16.21 -10.85
CA LEU A 119 33.33 -16.61 -12.21
C LEU A 119 33.22 -15.39 -13.11
N ALA A 120 34.06 -15.36 -14.20
CA ALA A 120 34.01 -14.26 -15.16
C ALA A 120 32.81 -14.43 -16.12
N GLN A 121 32.80 -15.49 -16.92
CA GLN A 121 31.75 -15.75 -17.89
C GLN A 121 31.45 -17.23 -18.00
N ALA A 122 30.16 -17.60 -18.07
CA ALA A 122 29.76 -18.98 -18.28
C ALA A 122 28.52 -19.09 -19.17
N SER A 123 28.46 -20.09 -20.04
CA SER A 123 27.30 -20.42 -20.84
C SER A 123 27.14 -21.93 -20.96
N SER A 124 25.95 -22.46 -20.63
CA SER A 124 25.59 -23.86 -20.83
C SER A 124 24.39 -24.01 -21.75
N GLN A 125 24.33 -25.05 -22.54
CA GLN A 125 23.13 -25.44 -23.28
C GLN A 125 22.11 -26.14 -22.36
N GLY A 126 22.60 -26.82 -21.32
CA GLY A 126 21.79 -27.43 -20.25
C GLY A 126 21.70 -26.56 -19.01
N ASP A 127 21.69 -27.20 -17.86
CA ASP A 127 21.62 -26.56 -16.56
C ASP A 127 22.97 -25.96 -16.13
N LEU A 128 22.87 -24.95 -15.28
CA LEU A 128 23.99 -24.41 -14.50
C LEU A 128 23.75 -24.70 -13.01
N LYS A 129 24.63 -25.49 -12.39
CA LYS A 129 24.57 -25.81 -10.97
C LYS A 129 25.82 -25.38 -10.25
N ILE A 130 25.72 -24.49 -9.28
CA ILE A 130 26.86 -23.99 -8.50
C ILE A 130 26.56 -24.16 -7.02
N ALA A 131 27.51 -24.75 -6.31
CA ALA A 131 27.55 -24.78 -4.86
C ALA A 131 28.91 -24.31 -4.37
N ALA A 132 28.94 -23.26 -3.49
CA ALA A 132 30.20 -22.73 -2.98
C ALA A 132 30.01 -22.08 -1.60
N GLN A 133 31.14 -21.78 -0.91
CA GLN A 133 31.08 -20.99 0.32
C GLN A 133 30.64 -19.56 0.02
N ALA A 134 31.22 -18.92 -1.00
CA ALA A 134 30.79 -17.62 -1.53
C ALA A 134 30.84 -17.64 -3.05
N VAL A 135 29.99 -16.88 -3.74
CA VAL A 135 29.92 -16.84 -5.21
C VAL A 135 29.96 -15.40 -5.71
N GLU A 136 30.87 -15.11 -6.62
CA GLU A 136 30.89 -13.84 -7.36
C GLU A 136 30.75 -14.13 -8.87
N LEU A 137 29.66 -13.62 -9.46
CA LEU A 137 29.40 -13.61 -10.88
C LEU A 137 29.84 -12.25 -11.44
N ASN A 138 31.01 -12.20 -12.07
CA ASN A 138 31.66 -10.98 -12.53
C ASN A 138 31.33 -10.62 -13.98
N GLY A 139 30.85 -11.58 -14.77
CA GLY A 139 30.48 -11.41 -16.17
C GLY A 139 29.13 -12.01 -16.50
N LYS A 140 28.90 -12.21 -17.81
CA LYS A 140 27.65 -12.78 -18.31
C LYS A 140 27.58 -14.28 -18.03
N THR A 141 26.52 -14.69 -17.38
CA THR A 141 26.25 -16.09 -17.08
C THR A 141 24.88 -16.48 -17.67
N TYR A 142 24.86 -17.57 -18.47
CA TYR A 142 23.64 -18.05 -19.12
C TYR A 142 23.48 -19.57 -18.95
N ALA A 143 22.26 -20.00 -18.64
CA ALA A 143 21.84 -21.40 -18.62
C ALA A 143 20.72 -21.64 -19.66
N GLY A 144 20.98 -22.53 -20.63
CA GLY A 144 19.98 -22.95 -21.62
C GLY A 144 18.85 -23.83 -21.04
N GLY A 145 19.04 -24.36 -19.84
CA GLY A 145 18.04 -24.96 -18.96
C GLY A 145 17.74 -24.05 -17.78
N SER A 146 17.95 -24.57 -16.58
CA SER A 146 17.78 -23.86 -15.30
C SER A 146 19.12 -23.51 -14.67
N ALA A 147 19.16 -22.43 -13.89
CA ALA A 147 20.30 -22.06 -13.06
C ALA A 147 19.96 -22.25 -11.57
N GLU A 148 20.76 -23.06 -10.88
CA GLU A 148 20.66 -23.27 -9.44
C GLU A 148 21.99 -22.89 -8.78
N ILE A 149 21.98 -21.86 -7.93
CA ILE A 149 23.17 -21.39 -7.25
C ILE A 149 22.93 -21.37 -5.75
N ARG A 150 23.74 -22.11 -5.01
CA ARG A 150 23.76 -22.14 -3.56
C ARG A 150 25.08 -21.60 -3.03
N SER A 151 24.97 -20.60 -2.17
CA SER A 151 26.10 -20.03 -1.47
C SER A 151 25.88 -20.08 0.04
N ALA A 152 26.84 -20.63 0.78
CA ALA A 152 26.69 -20.67 2.24
C ALA A 152 26.73 -19.26 2.87
N GLU A 153 27.46 -18.32 2.27
CA GLU A 153 27.64 -16.97 2.77
C GLU A 153 27.05 -15.92 1.83
N GLU A 154 27.74 -15.55 0.79
CA GLU A 154 27.39 -14.43 -0.07
C GLU A 154 27.34 -14.81 -1.54
N LEU A 155 26.31 -14.32 -2.24
CA LEU A 155 26.20 -14.38 -3.69
C LEU A 155 26.14 -12.96 -4.24
N VAL A 156 27.11 -12.59 -5.08
CA VAL A 156 27.17 -11.27 -5.73
C VAL A 156 27.02 -11.45 -7.25
N ASN A 157 26.01 -10.79 -7.84
CA ASN A 157 25.86 -10.68 -9.28
C ASN A 157 26.20 -9.26 -9.74
N ARG A 158 27.28 -9.12 -10.50
CA ARG A 158 27.76 -7.80 -10.98
C ARG A 158 27.27 -7.44 -12.37
N GLN A 159 26.95 -8.42 -13.22
CA GLN A 159 26.51 -8.17 -14.60
C GLN A 159 25.17 -8.86 -14.89
N SER A 160 25.19 -10.03 -15.54
CA SER A 160 23.95 -10.71 -15.87
C SER A 160 24.00 -12.21 -15.55
N LEU A 161 22.93 -12.68 -14.93
CA LEU A 161 22.60 -14.09 -14.80
C LEU A 161 21.26 -14.32 -15.51
N ALA A 162 21.26 -15.10 -16.57
CA ALA A 162 20.03 -15.42 -17.29
C ALA A 162 19.85 -16.94 -17.41
N ALA A 163 18.59 -17.38 -17.46
CA ALA A 163 18.25 -18.78 -17.73
C ALA A 163 16.99 -18.85 -18.59
N ARG A 164 16.91 -19.91 -19.40
CA ARG A 164 15.77 -20.16 -20.25
C ARG A 164 14.52 -20.54 -19.45
N GLU A 165 14.70 -21.23 -18.33
CA GLU A 165 13.59 -21.73 -17.52
C GLU A 165 13.61 -21.10 -16.12
N ARG A 166 14.13 -21.78 -15.15
CA ARG A 166 14.11 -21.38 -13.74
C ARG A 166 15.47 -20.89 -13.28
N ILE A 167 15.47 -19.84 -12.46
CA ILE A 167 16.63 -19.46 -11.65
C ILE A 167 16.27 -19.63 -10.18
N ALA A 168 17.07 -20.40 -9.44
CA ALA A 168 16.94 -20.57 -8.00
C ALA A 168 18.25 -20.16 -7.32
N LEU A 169 18.19 -19.14 -6.48
CA LEU A 169 19.33 -18.63 -5.73
C LEU A 169 19.07 -18.78 -4.23
N ASP A 170 20.03 -19.34 -3.53
CA ASP A 170 19.99 -19.52 -2.08
C ASP A 170 21.33 -19.05 -1.48
N ALA A 171 21.29 -18.02 -0.62
CA ALA A 171 22.49 -17.47 0.00
C ALA A 171 22.16 -16.80 1.34
N ALA A 172 23.11 -16.77 2.29
CA ALA A 172 22.93 -15.96 3.49
C ALA A 172 22.78 -14.48 3.14
N ARG A 173 23.58 -13.97 2.19
CA ARG A 173 23.44 -12.64 1.58
C ARG A 173 23.43 -12.74 0.06
N LEU A 174 22.50 -11.99 -0.57
CA LEU A 174 22.42 -11.86 -2.01
C LEU A 174 22.54 -10.37 -2.38
N ASP A 175 23.53 -10.03 -3.22
CA ASP A 175 23.73 -8.69 -3.75
C ASP A 175 23.63 -8.71 -5.28
N ASN A 176 22.62 -8.04 -5.84
CA ASN A 176 22.42 -7.89 -7.27
C ASN A 176 22.65 -6.46 -7.72
N ALA A 177 23.78 -6.20 -8.35
CA ALA A 177 24.05 -4.92 -9.00
C ALA A 177 23.71 -4.92 -10.51
N GLY A 178 23.52 -6.09 -11.10
CA GLY A 178 23.25 -6.28 -12.52
C GLY A 178 21.82 -6.74 -12.80
N VAL A 179 21.68 -7.67 -13.74
CA VAL A 179 20.38 -8.24 -14.13
C VAL A 179 20.35 -9.73 -13.80
N ILE A 180 19.28 -10.17 -13.15
CA ILE A 180 18.96 -11.60 -13.01
C ILE A 180 17.63 -11.82 -13.72
N GLU A 181 17.61 -12.64 -14.78
CA GLU A 181 16.42 -12.79 -15.62
C GLU A 181 16.14 -14.26 -15.97
N ALA A 182 14.97 -14.75 -15.55
CA ALA A 182 14.46 -16.07 -15.91
C ALA A 182 13.44 -15.98 -17.05
N GLY A 183 13.52 -16.93 -17.99
CA GLY A 183 12.68 -16.98 -19.17
C GLY A 183 13.28 -16.32 -20.40
N VAL A 184 14.59 -16.44 -20.58
CA VAL A 184 15.34 -15.85 -21.70
C VAL A 184 15.86 -16.96 -22.62
N GLU A 185 15.45 -16.93 -23.89
CA GLU A 185 15.98 -17.84 -24.91
C GLU A 185 17.42 -17.45 -25.31
N PRO A 186 18.18 -18.35 -25.95
CA PRO A 186 19.56 -18.07 -26.40
C PRO A 186 19.68 -16.84 -27.32
N ASP A 187 18.60 -16.50 -28.03
CA ASP A 187 18.51 -15.33 -28.92
C ASP A 187 17.97 -14.08 -28.22
N GLU A 188 18.05 -14.04 -26.89
CA GLU A 188 17.61 -12.95 -26.01
C GLU A 188 16.09 -12.67 -26.02
N ARG A 189 15.27 -13.46 -26.71
CA ARG A 189 13.82 -13.36 -26.64
C ARG A 189 13.29 -13.90 -25.32
N ARG A 190 12.22 -13.29 -24.80
CA ARG A 190 11.54 -13.77 -23.59
C ARG A 190 10.52 -14.84 -23.93
N ASN A 191 10.51 -15.92 -23.15
CA ASN A 191 9.46 -16.94 -23.16
C ASN A 191 8.52 -16.74 -21.94
N ALA A 192 7.52 -17.61 -21.79
CA ALA A 192 6.53 -17.53 -20.69
C ALA A 192 6.78 -18.56 -19.57
N ARG A 193 7.99 -19.14 -19.47
CA ARG A 193 8.28 -20.27 -18.56
C ARG A 193 9.23 -19.94 -17.42
N GLY A 194 9.80 -18.72 -17.42
CA GLY A 194 10.83 -18.33 -16.48
C GLY A 194 10.35 -18.03 -15.09
N ASP A 195 10.74 -18.82 -14.12
CA ASP A 195 10.55 -18.56 -12.70
C ASP A 195 11.84 -18.11 -12.05
N LEU A 196 11.74 -17.09 -11.19
CA LEU A 196 12.87 -16.60 -10.39
C LEU A 196 12.54 -16.78 -8.91
N GLU A 197 13.30 -17.64 -8.24
CA GLU A 197 13.18 -17.89 -6.81
C GLU A 197 14.44 -17.45 -6.09
N LEU A 198 14.30 -16.56 -5.14
CA LEU A 198 15.37 -16.02 -4.32
C LEU A 198 15.10 -16.31 -2.84
N ARG A 199 16.09 -16.89 -2.17
CA ARG A 199 16.04 -17.14 -0.73
C ARG A 199 17.31 -16.62 -0.07
N SER A 200 17.13 -15.74 0.92
CA SER A 200 18.28 -15.17 1.63
C SER A 200 17.94 -14.71 3.05
N GLY A 201 18.97 -14.47 3.84
CA GLY A 201 18.83 -13.66 5.05
C GLY A 201 18.62 -12.20 4.68
N THR A 202 19.52 -11.64 3.87
CA THR A 202 19.43 -10.29 3.32
C THR A 202 19.54 -10.32 1.81
N LEU A 203 18.67 -9.56 1.14
CA LEU A 203 18.70 -9.34 -0.31
C LEU A 203 18.89 -7.85 -0.59
N ARG A 204 19.94 -7.50 -1.32
CA ARG A 204 20.12 -6.16 -1.90
C ARG A 204 19.98 -6.23 -3.41
N ASN A 205 19.11 -5.41 -3.95
CA ASN A 205 18.89 -5.31 -5.39
C ASN A 205 19.04 -3.85 -5.86
N ALA A 206 20.19 -3.48 -6.33
CA ALA A 206 20.44 -2.20 -6.98
C ALA A 206 20.21 -2.27 -8.51
N GLY A 207 20.01 -3.47 -9.06
CA GLY A 207 19.77 -3.74 -10.47
C GLY A 207 18.36 -4.21 -10.77
N SER A 208 18.24 -5.27 -11.59
CA SER A 208 16.94 -5.79 -12.01
C SER A 208 16.81 -7.29 -11.73
N LEU A 209 15.67 -7.67 -11.16
CA LEU A 209 15.24 -9.06 -10.99
C LEU A 209 13.99 -9.26 -11.86
N VAL A 210 14.06 -10.16 -12.82
CA VAL A 210 13.00 -10.33 -13.83
C VAL A 210 12.63 -11.80 -13.97
N ALA A 211 11.34 -12.08 -13.95
CA ALA A 211 10.80 -13.38 -14.30
C ALA A 211 9.74 -13.23 -15.38
N SER A 212 9.78 -14.05 -16.41
CA SER A 212 8.72 -14.03 -17.41
C SER A 212 7.39 -14.62 -16.89
N ARG A 213 7.44 -15.43 -15.81
CA ARG A 213 6.29 -16.00 -15.12
C ARG A 213 6.23 -15.56 -13.66
N ALA A 214 6.80 -16.30 -12.74
CA ALA A 214 6.71 -16.01 -11.31
C ALA A 214 8.04 -15.53 -10.74
N LEU A 215 8.01 -14.41 -10.01
CA LEU A 215 9.10 -13.91 -9.19
C LEU A 215 8.74 -14.09 -7.72
N GLU A 216 9.52 -14.88 -7.01
CA GLU A 216 9.39 -15.07 -5.56
C GLU A 216 10.69 -14.67 -4.88
N ALA A 217 10.65 -13.64 -4.03
CA ALA A 217 11.78 -13.16 -3.25
C ALA A 217 11.49 -13.31 -1.76
N LYS A 218 12.27 -14.16 -1.09
CA LYS A 218 12.21 -14.38 0.36
C LYS A 218 13.49 -13.89 1.01
N ALA A 219 13.38 -12.83 1.84
CA ALA A 219 14.48 -12.26 2.59
C ALA A 219 14.11 -12.18 4.08
N SER A 220 14.59 -13.15 4.87
CA SER A 220 14.11 -13.32 6.25
C SER A 220 14.40 -12.12 7.18
N GLN A 221 15.44 -11.35 6.90
CA GLN A 221 15.84 -10.16 7.66
C GLN A 221 15.47 -8.87 6.96
N ALA A 222 16.01 -8.64 5.74
CA ALA A 222 15.76 -7.42 4.98
C ALA A 222 15.86 -7.63 3.47
N LEU A 223 15.02 -6.92 2.73
CA LEU A 223 15.11 -6.72 1.30
C LEU A 223 15.31 -5.24 1.02
N ASP A 224 16.49 -4.88 0.49
CA ASP A 224 16.81 -3.55 0.01
C ASP A 224 16.67 -3.53 -1.52
N ASN A 225 15.62 -2.86 -2.01
CA ASN A 225 15.35 -2.62 -3.44
C ASN A 225 15.47 -1.13 -3.79
N GLN A 226 16.25 -0.39 -3.04
CA GLN A 226 16.40 1.04 -3.27
C GLN A 226 16.91 1.33 -4.69
N GLY A 227 16.10 2.02 -5.48
CA GLY A 227 16.38 2.30 -6.89
C GLY A 227 16.36 1.07 -7.82
N GLY A 228 16.19 -0.13 -7.30
CA GLY A 228 16.14 -1.38 -8.05
C GLY A 228 14.76 -1.73 -8.62
N SER A 229 14.67 -2.83 -9.35
CA SER A 229 13.43 -3.29 -9.96
C SER A 229 13.21 -4.79 -9.77
N LEU A 230 12.01 -5.17 -9.33
CA LEU A 230 11.49 -6.53 -9.37
C LEU A 230 10.31 -6.58 -10.35
N LYS A 231 10.38 -7.48 -11.34
CA LYS A 231 9.32 -7.59 -12.37
C LYS A 231 8.98 -9.04 -12.67
N GLY A 232 7.66 -9.34 -12.76
CA GLY A 232 7.17 -10.68 -13.12
C GLY A 232 5.74 -10.65 -13.65
N ALA A 233 5.27 -11.79 -14.19
CA ALA A 233 3.83 -11.95 -14.41
C ALA A 233 3.10 -11.99 -13.05
N THR A 234 3.66 -12.70 -12.09
CA THR A 234 3.31 -12.57 -10.67
C THR A 234 4.55 -12.20 -9.86
N VAL A 235 4.39 -11.36 -8.83
CA VAL A 235 5.50 -10.97 -7.95
C VAL A 235 5.07 -11.21 -6.50
N ARG A 236 5.84 -12.03 -5.80
CA ARG A 236 5.68 -12.27 -4.38
C ARG A 236 6.94 -11.91 -3.62
N VAL A 237 6.80 -11.05 -2.63
CA VAL A 237 7.86 -10.65 -1.71
C VAL A 237 7.46 -11.00 -0.29
N ASP A 238 8.33 -11.73 0.40
CA ASP A 238 8.12 -12.21 1.76
C ASP A 238 9.35 -11.87 2.60
N GLY A 239 9.17 -11.22 3.76
CA GLY A 239 10.35 -11.03 4.59
C GLY A 239 10.27 -10.08 5.76
N GLY A 240 11.45 -9.66 6.19
CA GLY A 240 11.65 -8.69 7.25
C GLY A 240 11.34 -7.26 6.81
N HIS A 241 12.29 -6.37 6.97
CA HIS A 241 12.14 -4.99 6.48
C HIS A 241 12.28 -4.94 4.95
N LEU A 242 11.33 -4.31 4.26
CA LEU A 242 11.41 -4.01 2.82
C LEU A 242 11.67 -2.52 2.62
N ASP A 243 12.82 -2.18 2.06
CA ASP A 243 13.15 -0.83 1.59
C ASP A 243 12.97 -0.77 0.07
N ASN A 244 11.94 -0.05 -0.40
CA ASN A 244 11.63 0.16 -1.82
C ASN A 244 11.72 1.65 -2.19
N ARG A 245 12.49 2.45 -1.49
CA ARG A 245 12.65 3.87 -1.81
C ARG A 245 13.20 4.07 -3.21
N GLY A 246 12.46 4.79 -4.07
CA GLY A 246 12.81 4.98 -5.48
C GLY A 246 12.83 3.68 -6.30
N GLY A 247 12.53 2.55 -5.69
CA GLY A 247 12.50 1.22 -6.33
C GLY A 247 11.14 0.87 -6.93
N LYS A 248 11.09 -0.24 -7.66
CA LYS A 248 9.88 -0.68 -8.36
C LYS A 248 9.61 -2.17 -8.14
N LEU A 249 8.37 -2.49 -7.75
CA LEU A 249 7.81 -3.84 -7.76
C LEU A 249 6.66 -3.87 -8.76
N LEU A 250 6.80 -4.62 -9.86
CA LEU A 250 5.89 -4.60 -10.99
C LEU A 250 5.36 -6.00 -11.32
N ALA A 251 4.06 -6.19 -11.25
CA ALA A 251 3.40 -7.42 -11.65
C ALA A 251 2.41 -7.18 -12.78
N GLU A 252 2.40 -8.04 -13.80
CA GLU A 252 1.39 -8.02 -14.86
C GLU A 252 0.05 -8.61 -14.38
N GLY A 253 0.08 -9.56 -13.43
CA GLY A 253 -1.06 -10.13 -12.72
C GLY A 253 -1.05 -9.72 -11.25
N GLU A 254 -0.87 -10.66 -10.32
CA GLU A 254 -0.90 -10.39 -8.89
C GLU A 254 0.45 -9.90 -8.33
N LEU A 255 0.41 -8.85 -7.54
CA LEU A 255 1.50 -8.41 -6.66
C LEU A 255 1.13 -8.73 -5.21
N ARG A 256 1.97 -9.49 -4.51
CA ARG A 256 1.79 -9.77 -3.09
C ARG A 256 3.05 -9.43 -2.31
N VAL A 257 2.92 -8.57 -1.32
CA VAL A 257 3.99 -8.18 -0.41
C VAL A 257 3.57 -8.48 1.02
N GLU A 258 4.35 -9.29 1.72
CA GLU A 258 4.21 -9.56 3.14
C GLU A 258 5.53 -9.24 3.84
N ALA A 259 5.55 -8.21 4.70
CA ALA A 259 6.77 -7.76 5.34
C ALA A 259 6.54 -7.43 6.83
N SER A 260 7.62 -7.33 7.59
CA SER A 260 7.54 -6.77 8.94
C SER A 260 7.26 -5.27 8.88
N SER A 261 7.91 -4.56 7.96
CA SER A 261 7.71 -3.14 7.66
C SER A 261 8.07 -2.84 6.21
N LEU A 262 7.54 -1.76 5.66
CA LEU A 262 7.79 -1.32 4.28
C LEU A 262 8.06 0.19 4.25
N ASP A 263 9.17 0.58 3.61
CA ASP A 263 9.47 1.94 3.22
C ASP A 263 9.36 2.08 1.70
N ASN A 264 8.32 2.79 1.23
CA ASN A 264 8.04 3.02 -0.20
C ASN A 264 8.14 4.50 -0.58
N ARG A 265 8.88 5.30 0.17
CA ARG A 265 9.07 6.73 -0.08
C ARG A 265 9.86 7.02 -1.37
N GLN A 266 10.03 8.32 -1.68
CA GLN A 266 10.90 8.79 -2.78
C GLN A 266 10.51 8.17 -4.12
N ASP A 267 9.24 8.30 -4.49
CA ASP A 267 8.67 7.75 -5.73
C ASP A 267 8.74 6.21 -5.83
N GLY A 268 8.87 5.53 -4.70
CA GLY A 268 8.77 4.07 -4.65
C GLY A 268 7.45 3.59 -5.24
N LEU A 269 7.50 2.59 -6.11
CA LEU A 269 6.33 2.11 -6.86
C LEU A 269 6.08 0.63 -6.61
N LEU A 270 4.91 0.31 -6.08
CA LEU A 270 4.34 -1.03 -6.07
C LEU A 270 3.15 -1.04 -7.03
N GLN A 271 3.23 -1.78 -8.12
CA GLN A 271 2.17 -1.79 -9.12
C GLN A 271 1.83 -3.20 -9.61
N SER A 272 0.54 -3.47 -9.67
CA SER A 272 -0.04 -4.64 -10.32
C SER A 272 -1.03 -4.19 -11.39
N ARG A 273 -1.08 -4.90 -12.53
CA ARG A 273 -2.13 -4.69 -13.54
C ARG A 273 -3.46 -5.37 -13.18
N ASP A 274 -3.45 -6.22 -12.17
CA ASP A 274 -4.66 -6.86 -11.65
C ASP A 274 -4.83 -6.50 -10.17
N ARG A 275 -4.44 -7.35 -9.27
CA ARG A 275 -4.61 -7.19 -7.83
C ARG A 275 -3.28 -6.96 -7.12
N ALA A 276 -3.23 -5.95 -6.26
CA ALA A 276 -2.13 -5.76 -5.33
C ALA A 276 -2.58 -6.02 -3.89
N VAL A 277 -1.81 -6.82 -3.16
CA VAL A 277 -1.99 -7.09 -1.74
C VAL A 277 -0.69 -6.75 -1.03
N VAL A 278 -0.72 -5.74 -0.18
CA VAL A 278 0.44 -5.27 0.59
C VAL A 278 0.11 -5.32 2.07
N LYS A 279 0.80 -6.18 2.81
CA LYS A 279 0.58 -6.36 4.25
C LYS A 279 1.88 -6.22 5.02
N THR A 280 1.87 -5.33 6.00
CA THR A 280 2.95 -5.24 6.98
C THR A 280 2.43 -5.52 8.38
N ARG A 281 3.28 -6.13 9.21
CA ARG A 281 2.95 -6.33 10.64
C ARG A 281 3.12 -5.04 11.44
N GLY A 282 4.04 -4.20 11.04
CA GLY A 282 4.36 -2.88 11.62
C GLY A 282 4.01 -1.76 10.66
N ASP A 283 4.96 -0.87 10.45
CA ASP A 283 4.79 0.36 9.70
C ASP A 283 4.86 0.16 8.19
N LEU A 284 4.03 0.90 7.47
CA LEU A 284 4.09 1.13 6.04
C LEU A 284 4.21 2.63 5.79
N ASP A 285 5.36 3.06 5.30
CA ASP A 285 5.63 4.45 4.94
C ASP A 285 5.56 4.60 3.40
N ASN A 286 4.46 5.20 2.92
CA ASN A 286 4.20 5.45 1.49
C ASN A 286 4.22 6.95 1.15
N ARG A 287 4.87 7.77 1.96
CA ARG A 287 4.95 9.22 1.70
C ARG A 287 5.65 9.51 0.38
N GLY A 288 4.94 10.17 -0.55
CA GLY A 288 5.43 10.41 -1.91
C GLY A 288 5.64 9.15 -2.74
N GLY A 289 5.18 7.99 -2.29
CA GLY A 289 5.21 6.72 -3.01
C GLY A 289 3.85 6.34 -3.59
N GLN A 290 3.81 5.28 -4.36
CA GLN A 290 2.59 4.79 -5.00
C GLN A 290 2.41 3.29 -4.78
N VAL A 291 1.19 2.90 -4.39
CA VAL A 291 0.75 1.51 -4.32
C VAL A 291 -0.53 1.38 -5.15
N ILE A 292 -0.44 0.66 -6.26
CA ILE A 292 -1.50 0.59 -7.27
C ILE A 292 -1.81 -0.87 -7.60
N GLY A 293 -3.07 -1.26 -7.40
CA GLY A 293 -3.62 -2.46 -8.00
C GLY A 293 -4.66 -2.04 -9.03
N LEU A 294 -4.42 -2.23 -10.34
CA LEU A 294 -5.33 -1.67 -11.35
C LEU A 294 -6.78 -2.11 -11.16
N ASN A 295 -7.03 -3.37 -10.84
CA ASN A 295 -8.37 -3.81 -10.49
C ASN A 295 -8.64 -3.60 -8.99
N ASP A 296 -7.89 -4.29 -8.13
CA ASP A 296 -8.11 -4.25 -6.69
C ASP A 296 -6.81 -3.96 -5.93
N LEU A 297 -6.94 -3.16 -4.89
CA LEU A 297 -5.88 -2.88 -3.93
C LEU A 297 -6.32 -3.25 -2.52
N GLU A 298 -5.51 -4.03 -1.82
CA GLU A 298 -5.67 -4.32 -0.40
C GLU A 298 -4.38 -3.95 0.34
N VAL A 299 -4.48 -3.02 1.29
CA VAL A 299 -3.34 -2.58 2.11
C VAL A 299 -3.67 -2.79 3.58
N GLY A 300 -2.75 -3.45 4.29
CA GLY A 300 -2.85 -3.67 5.73
C GLY A 300 -1.55 -3.32 6.46
N ALA A 301 -1.64 -2.55 7.55
CA ALA A 301 -0.48 -2.18 8.36
C ALA A 301 -0.90 -1.90 9.82
N ALA A 302 0.06 -1.89 10.75
CA ALA A 302 -0.21 -1.30 12.05
C ALA A 302 -0.31 0.22 11.92
N THR A 303 0.72 0.87 11.38
CA THR A 303 0.71 2.30 11.03
C THR A 303 0.91 2.43 9.53
N LEU A 304 0.04 3.18 8.86
CA LEU A 304 0.13 3.50 7.45
C LEU A 304 0.25 5.01 7.27
N ASP A 305 1.41 5.46 6.78
CA ASP A 305 1.62 6.86 6.40
C ASP A 305 1.60 6.98 4.87
N ASN A 306 0.52 7.56 4.34
CA ASN A 306 0.30 7.86 2.93
C ASN A 306 0.34 9.38 2.66
N GLY A 307 0.96 10.14 3.56
CA GLY A 307 1.04 11.60 3.44
C GLY A 307 1.95 12.07 2.30
N GLN A 308 2.09 13.40 2.19
CA GLN A 308 3.02 14.01 1.23
C GLN A 308 2.87 13.48 -0.20
N GLN A 309 1.63 13.54 -0.73
CA GLN A 309 1.27 13.05 -2.09
C GLN A 309 1.39 11.53 -2.29
N GLY A 310 1.42 10.74 -1.23
CA GLY A 310 1.33 9.29 -1.32
C GLY A 310 0.02 8.86 -1.99
N LEU A 311 0.08 7.84 -2.83
CA LEU A 311 -1.09 7.30 -3.55
C LEU A 311 -1.34 5.84 -3.19
N LEU A 312 -2.57 5.55 -2.77
CA LEU A 312 -3.14 4.21 -2.69
C LEU A 312 -4.33 4.15 -3.64
N GLY A 313 -4.22 3.45 -4.75
CA GLY A 313 -5.22 3.54 -5.80
C GLY A 313 -5.57 2.24 -6.52
N SER A 314 -6.85 2.15 -6.96
CA SER A 314 -7.32 1.12 -7.87
C SER A 314 -8.41 1.65 -8.79
N GLN A 315 -8.73 0.90 -9.85
CA GLN A 315 -9.88 1.23 -10.70
C GLN A 315 -11.19 0.66 -10.17
N GLN A 316 -11.15 -0.39 -9.33
CA GLN A 316 -12.36 -1.01 -8.81
C GLN A 316 -12.44 -0.86 -7.28
N SER A 317 -11.67 -1.61 -6.51
CA SER A 317 -11.80 -1.62 -5.05
C SER A 317 -10.48 -1.37 -4.34
N THR A 318 -10.44 -0.35 -3.51
CA THR A 318 -9.32 -0.06 -2.60
C THR A 318 -9.77 -0.30 -1.17
N ARG A 319 -9.13 -1.27 -0.50
CA ARG A 319 -9.35 -1.58 0.91
C ARG A 319 -8.11 -1.26 1.72
N VAL A 320 -8.30 -0.44 2.75
CA VAL A 320 -7.24 -0.05 3.67
C VAL A 320 -7.63 -0.47 5.08
N SER A 321 -6.73 -1.17 5.76
CA SER A 321 -6.88 -1.53 7.17
C SER A 321 -5.62 -1.14 7.96
N ALA A 322 -5.79 -0.35 9.03
CA ALA A 322 -4.67 0.08 9.87
C ALA A 322 -5.14 0.44 11.30
N GLN A 323 -4.25 0.38 12.28
CA GLN A 323 -4.55 0.99 13.58
C GLN A 323 -4.51 2.52 13.46
N ALA A 324 -3.55 3.06 12.71
CA ALA A 324 -3.49 4.47 12.39
C ALA A 324 -3.22 4.67 10.90
N LEU A 325 -4.07 5.48 10.25
CA LEU A 325 -3.87 5.94 8.87
C LEU A 325 -3.58 7.44 8.88
N VAL A 326 -2.44 7.82 8.33
CA VAL A 326 -2.04 9.21 8.08
C VAL A 326 -2.08 9.44 6.57
N ASN A 327 -2.99 10.32 6.11
CA ASN A 327 -3.20 10.64 4.69
C ASN A 327 -3.09 12.14 4.42
N ARG A 328 -2.34 12.85 5.25
CA ARG A 328 -2.23 14.32 5.23
C ARG A 328 -1.37 14.84 4.09
N GLY A 329 -1.56 16.14 3.73
CA GLY A 329 -0.68 16.81 2.76
C GLY A 329 -0.77 16.19 1.37
N ASP A 330 -1.96 16.26 0.78
CA ASP A 330 -2.30 15.72 -0.54
C ASP A 330 -2.16 14.19 -0.71
N GLY A 331 -2.07 13.44 0.38
CA GLY A 331 -2.19 11.98 0.32
C GLY A 331 -3.55 11.56 -0.28
N GLU A 332 -3.57 10.58 -1.16
CA GLU A 332 -4.78 10.13 -1.84
C GLU A 332 -5.04 8.64 -1.64
N VAL A 333 -6.30 8.32 -1.31
CA VAL A 333 -6.83 6.96 -1.35
C VAL A 333 -8.00 6.96 -2.32
N SER A 334 -7.90 6.21 -3.42
CA SER A 334 -8.90 6.27 -4.49
C SER A 334 -9.27 4.92 -5.10
N GLY A 335 -10.49 4.84 -5.67
CA GLY A 335 -11.05 3.66 -6.33
C GLY A 335 -12.54 3.85 -6.58
N LYS A 336 -13.21 2.98 -7.36
CA LYS A 336 -14.69 3.02 -7.42
C LYS A 336 -15.30 2.71 -6.07
N ARG A 337 -14.85 1.67 -5.40
CA ARG A 337 -15.21 1.38 -4.01
C ARG A 337 -14.01 1.56 -3.12
N VAL A 338 -14.10 2.51 -2.20
CA VAL A 338 -13.07 2.74 -1.20
C VAL A 338 -13.59 2.35 0.17
N GLU A 339 -12.87 1.48 0.84
CA GLU A 339 -13.18 1.05 2.21
C GLU A 339 -11.95 1.26 3.10
N ALA A 340 -12.06 2.15 4.07
CA ALA A 340 -11.05 2.39 5.10
C ALA A 340 -11.56 1.92 6.47
N ARG A 341 -10.92 0.90 7.06
CA ARG A 341 -11.19 0.42 8.42
C ARG A 341 -9.99 0.67 9.30
N VAL A 342 -10.09 1.64 10.18
CA VAL A 342 -8.93 2.15 10.92
C VAL A 342 -9.22 2.37 12.41
N GLY A 343 -8.17 2.41 13.22
CA GLY A 343 -8.28 2.89 14.59
C GLY A 343 -8.46 4.40 14.62
N SER A 344 -7.62 5.14 13.91
CA SER A 344 -7.70 6.60 13.73
C SER A 344 -7.32 7.01 12.31
N LEU A 345 -7.79 8.18 11.87
CA LEU A 345 -7.49 8.75 10.55
C LEU A 345 -7.10 10.22 10.68
N ASP A 346 -5.90 10.55 10.23
CA ASP A 346 -5.45 11.93 9.98
C ASP A 346 -5.48 12.19 8.47
N ASN A 347 -6.54 12.86 7.99
CA ASN A 347 -6.77 13.22 6.58
C ASN A 347 -6.59 14.72 6.32
N ARG A 348 -5.82 15.42 7.13
CA ARG A 348 -5.62 16.86 6.97
C ARG A 348 -5.02 17.23 5.62
N GLY A 349 -5.80 17.94 4.78
CA GLY A 349 -5.40 18.26 3.41
C GLY A 349 -5.24 17.04 2.51
N GLY A 350 -5.69 15.86 2.92
CA GLY A 350 -5.69 14.63 2.14
C GLY A 350 -7.03 14.35 1.47
N LYS A 351 -7.10 13.28 0.68
CA LYS A 351 -8.27 12.95 -0.13
C LYS A 351 -8.61 11.46 -0.03
N LEU A 352 -9.88 11.16 0.23
CA LEU A 352 -10.48 9.84 0.01
C LEU A 352 -11.56 9.99 -1.06
N ILE A 353 -11.41 9.31 -2.20
CA ILE A 353 -12.27 9.51 -3.38
C ILE A 353 -12.77 8.18 -3.92
N GLY A 354 -14.08 8.06 -4.12
CA GLY A 354 -14.68 6.86 -4.70
C GLY A 354 -16.06 7.10 -5.30
N ASP A 355 -16.61 6.07 -5.95
CA ASP A 355 -18.05 6.08 -6.24
C ASP A 355 -18.82 5.74 -4.96
N ASP A 356 -18.40 4.70 -4.25
CA ASP A 356 -18.88 4.33 -2.93
C ASP A 356 -17.72 4.44 -1.92
N LEU A 357 -17.89 5.28 -0.91
CA LEU A 357 -16.89 5.52 0.13
C LEU A 357 -17.42 5.09 1.50
N LEU A 358 -16.77 4.10 2.10
CA LEU A 358 -17.01 3.65 3.47
C LEU A 358 -15.78 3.93 4.33
N VAL A 359 -15.96 4.75 5.37
CA VAL A 359 -14.91 5.03 6.36
C VAL A 359 -15.41 4.60 7.73
N VAL A 360 -14.73 3.66 8.35
CA VAL A 360 -15.00 3.19 9.71
C VAL A 360 -13.77 3.38 10.57
N ALA A 361 -13.86 4.27 11.54
CA ALA A 361 -12.81 4.50 12.51
C ALA A 361 -13.31 4.19 13.93
N SER A 362 -12.59 3.40 14.71
CA SER A 362 -12.95 3.18 16.11
C SER A 362 -12.64 4.39 17.01
N GLY A 363 -11.73 5.26 16.56
CA GLY A 363 -11.31 6.49 17.23
C GLY A 363 -11.76 7.76 16.51
N ALA A 364 -10.90 8.77 16.54
CA ALA A 364 -11.14 10.06 15.93
C ALA A 364 -10.70 10.12 14.47
N ILE A 365 -11.39 10.95 13.69
CA ILE A 365 -11.02 11.37 12.34
C ILE A 365 -10.72 12.87 12.36
N ASP A 366 -9.59 13.28 11.81
CA ASP A 366 -9.23 14.67 11.54
C ASP A 366 -9.25 14.90 10.03
N ASN A 367 -10.23 15.67 9.53
CA ASN A 367 -10.42 16.00 8.12
C ASN A 367 -10.26 17.50 7.84
N ARG A 368 -9.59 18.24 8.69
CA ARG A 368 -9.36 19.68 8.46
C ARG A 368 -8.64 19.90 7.13
N LEU A 369 -9.17 20.80 6.28
CA LEU A 369 -8.71 21.02 4.92
C LEU A 369 -8.77 19.78 4.01
N GLY A 370 -9.24 18.64 4.50
CA GLY A 370 -9.31 17.36 3.79
C GLY A 370 -10.61 17.18 3.01
N LEU A 371 -10.62 16.20 2.13
CA LEU A 371 -11.74 15.87 1.26
C LEU A 371 -12.13 14.40 1.38
N PHE A 372 -13.40 14.14 1.68
CA PHE A 372 -14.08 12.88 1.39
C PHE A 372 -15.08 13.11 0.25
N SER A 373 -14.91 12.40 -0.87
CA SER A 373 -15.75 12.59 -2.05
C SER A 373 -16.30 11.27 -2.58
N ALA A 374 -17.61 11.17 -2.70
CA ALA A 374 -18.28 10.01 -3.25
C ALA A 374 -19.22 10.38 -4.42
N ALA A 375 -19.23 9.57 -5.48
CA ALA A 375 -20.15 9.75 -6.58
C ALA A 375 -21.57 9.23 -6.24
N ASN A 376 -21.66 8.11 -5.48
CA ASN A 376 -22.94 7.48 -5.15
C ASN A 376 -23.29 7.61 -3.67
N ARG A 377 -22.42 7.10 -2.79
CA ARG A 377 -22.70 7.08 -1.36
C ARG A 377 -21.44 7.28 -0.53
N LEU A 378 -21.55 8.15 0.49
CA LEU A 378 -20.56 8.30 1.55
C LEU A 378 -21.18 7.83 2.88
N ASP A 379 -20.55 6.83 3.51
CA ASP A 379 -20.91 6.33 4.85
C ASP A 379 -19.69 6.47 5.75
N LEU A 380 -19.79 7.28 6.79
CA LEU A 380 -18.74 7.56 7.75
C LEU A 380 -19.19 7.22 9.16
N ARG A 381 -18.44 6.35 9.82
CA ARG A 381 -18.67 5.95 11.20
C ARG A 381 -17.42 6.13 12.03
N ALA A 382 -17.50 6.88 13.12
CA ALA A 382 -16.35 7.13 13.99
C ALA A 382 -16.79 7.48 15.42
N ARG A 383 -15.81 7.58 16.32
CA ARG A 383 -16.08 8.17 17.63
C ARG A 383 -16.32 9.67 17.51
N SER A 384 -15.49 10.37 16.75
CA SER A 384 -15.60 11.82 16.51
C SER A 384 -14.99 12.19 15.16
N LEU A 385 -15.42 13.32 14.61
CA LEU A 385 -14.90 13.89 13.37
C LEU A 385 -14.64 15.38 13.59
N ASP A 386 -13.40 15.80 13.31
CA ASP A 386 -13.05 17.20 13.12
C ASP A 386 -13.00 17.48 11.62
N ASN A 387 -14.03 18.17 11.11
CA ASN A 387 -14.18 18.65 9.74
C ASN A 387 -14.06 20.17 9.65
N SER A 388 -13.56 20.82 10.68
CA SER A 388 -13.40 22.27 10.75
C SER A 388 -12.36 22.80 9.77
N GLY A 389 -12.25 24.12 9.63
CA GLY A 389 -11.23 24.74 8.78
C GLY A 389 -11.33 24.31 7.33
N LYS A 390 -12.53 24.36 6.74
CA LYS A 390 -12.82 24.00 5.33
C LYS A 390 -12.72 22.51 4.98
N GLY A 391 -12.70 21.62 5.97
CA GLY A 391 -12.87 20.19 5.71
C GLY A 391 -14.17 19.93 4.94
N THR A 392 -14.15 18.98 4.01
CA THR A 392 -15.31 18.73 3.15
C THR A 392 -15.65 17.25 3.08
N LEU A 393 -16.91 16.93 3.36
CA LEU A 393 -17.56 15.67 3.01
C LEU A 393 -18.55 15.94 1.88
N SER A 394 -18.39 15.27 0.74
CA SER A 394 -19.25 15.47 -0.43
C SER A 394 -19.75 14.16 -1.01
N SER A 395 -21.04 14.07 -1.33
CA SER A 395 -21.62 12.95 -2.05
C SER A 395 -22.61 13.43 -3.11
N ARG A 396 -22.53 12.88 -4.33
CA ARG A 396 -23.56 13.12 -5.35
C ARG A 396 -24.84 12.33 -5.06
N GLY A 397 -24.78 11.27 -4.27
CA GLY A 397 -25.95 10.55 -3.77
C GLY A 397 -26.16 10.79 -2.27
N GLY A 398 -26.38 9.73 -1.51
CA GLY A 398 -26.58 9.81 -0.07
C GLY A 398 -25.30 10.07 0.73
N LEU A 399 -25.44 10.82 1.83
CA LEU A 399 -24.38 11.05 2.79
C LEU A 399 -24.85 10.64 4.18
N GLU A 400 -24.14 9.73 4.82
CA GLU A 400 -24.45 9.25 6.16
C GLU A 400 -23.24 9.43 7.09
N VAL A 401 -23.44 10.16 8.18
CA VAL A 401 -22.43 10.36 9.22
C VAL A 401 -22.98 9.87 10.54
N SER A 402 -22.30 8.93 11.18
CA SER A 402 -22.70 8.35 12.47
C SER A 402 -21.53 8.42 13.46
N LEU A 403 -21.64 9.29 14.45
CA LEU A 403 -20.60 9.51 15.45
C LEU A 403 -21.15 9.32 16.87
N GLY A 404 -20.39 8.61 17.71
CA GLY A 404 -20.74 8.52 19.14
C GLY A 404 -20.51 9.81 19.92
N GLY A 405 -19.67 10.72 19.42
CA GLY A 405 -19.29 11.97 20.07
C GLY A 405 -19.48 13.20 19.18
N LEU A 406 -18.44 14.03 19.10
CA LEU A 406 -18.49 15.33 18.45
C LEU A 406 -18.28 15.24 16.93
N LEU A 407 -19.14 15.93 16.18
CA LEU A 407 -18.89 16.44 14.84
C LEU A 407 -18.52 17.93 14.96
N ASP A 408 -17.28 18.25 14.78
CA ASP A 408 -16.81 19.64 14.66
C ASP A 408 -16.79 20.02 13.18
N ASN A 409 -17.71 20.87 12.76
CA ASN A 409 -17.86 21.38 11.39
C ASN A 409 -17.73 22.89 11.34
N ARG A 410 -17.07 23.51 12.32
CA ARG A 410 -16.86 24.96 12.40
C ARG A 410 -15.96 25.47 11.29
N ASP A 411 -15.85 26.81 11.22
CA ASP A 411 -14.88 27.49 10.40
C ASP A 411 -14.92 27.03 8.94
N GLU A 412 -16.12 27.19 8.34
CA GLU A 412 -16.40 26.83 6.95
C GLU A 412 -16.29 25.32 6.62
N GLY A 413 -16.44 24.44 7.62
CA GLY A 413 -16.57 23.00 7.37
C GLY A 413 -17.84 22.68 6.57
N ASN A 414 -17.77 21.71 5.65
CA ASN A 414 -18.84 21.43 4.71
C ASN A 414 -19.25 19.95 4.69
N LEU A 415 -20.55 19.68 4.82
CA LEU A 415 -21.20 18.42 4.52
C LEU A 415 -22.21 18.63 3.39
N LEU A 416 -21.94 18.09 2.21
CA LEU A 416 -22.69 18.37 0.98
C LEU A 416 -23.23 17.10 0.36
N SER A 417 -24.52 17.04 0.04
CA SER A 417 -25.11 15.91 -0.70
C SER A 417 -26.12 16.36 -1.75
N LEU A 418 -26.20 15.62 -2.86
CA LEU A 418 -27.30 15.76 -3.81
C LEU A 418 -28.48 14.85 -3.44
N GLY A 419 -28.23 13.73 -2.78
CA GLY A 419 -29.25 12.85 -2.20
C GLY A 419 -29.49 13.12 -0.72
N ALA A 420 -30.23 12.25 -0.06
CA ALA A 420 -30.54 12.39 1.36
C ALA A 420 -29.28 12.42 2.23
N GLN A 421 -29.27 13.32 3.21
CA GLN A 421 -28.21 13.46 4.19
C GLN A 421 -28.73 13.10 5.58
N ARG A 422 -28.02 12.19 6.24
CA ARG A 422 -28.31 11.81 7.62
C ARG A 422 -27.07 12.00 8.49
N VAL A 423 -27.24 12.77 9.54
CA VAL A 423 -26.19 13.06 10.52
C VAL A 423 -26.69 12.68 11.90
N THR A 424 -26.10 11.65 12.50
CA THR A 424 -26.41 11.19 13.85
C THR A 424 -25.17 11.31 14.71
N VAL A 425 -25.20 12.17 15.70
CA VAL A 425 -24.02 12.54 16.49
C VAL A 425 -24.37 12.72 17.97
N GLY A 426 -23.38 12.56 18.85
CA GLY A 426 -23.56 13.00 20.23
C GLY A 426 -23.70 14.51 20.30
N GLN A 427 -22.84 15.24 19.63
CA GLN A 427 -22.80 16.70 19.57
C GLN A 427 -22.47 17.18 18.16
N LEU A 428 -23.15 18.17 17.64
CA LEU A 428 -22.80 18.93 16.44
C LEU A 428 -22.32 20.32 16.84
N ASP A 429 -21.16 20.71 16.36
CA ASP A 429 -20.68 22.08 16.37
C ASP A 429 -20.54 22.57 14.93
N ASN A 430 -21.55 23.35 14.46
CA ASN A 430 -21.61 23.90 13.09
C ASN A 430 -21.47 25.43 13.09
N ARG A 431 -20.82 25.99 14.09
CA ARG A 431 -20.64 27.44 14.24
C ARG A 431 -19.74 28.04 13.16
N ALA A 432 -19.72 29.37 13.12
CA ALA A 432 -18.76 30.13 12.31
C ALA A 432 -18.73 29.70 10.83
N GLY A 433 -19.90 29.69 10.18
CA GLY A 433 -20.04 29.39 8.77
C GLY A 433 -20.00 27.90 8.40
N GLY A 434 -20.11 27.01 9.37
CA GLY A 434 -20.27 25.58 9.09
C GLY A 434 -21.55 25.33 8.26
N LEU A 435 -21.47 24.43 7.27
CA LEU A 435 -22.55 24.15 6.32
C LEU A 435 -22.90 22.66 6.27
N LEU A 436 -24.18 22.36 6.54
CA LEU A 436 -24.79 21.09 6.15
C LEU A 436 -25.82 21.37 5.05
N SER A 437 -25.62 20.82 3.86
CA SER A 437 -26.49 21.09 2.69
C SER A 437 -26.87 19.80 1.98
N SER A 438 -28.18 19.61 1.80
CA SER A 438 -28.75 18.52 1.02
C SER A 438 -29.65 19.05 -0.08
N ARG A 439 -29.52 18.53 -1.32
CA ARG A 439 -30.53 18.80 -2.37
C ARG A 439 -31.75 17.88 -2.25
N SER A 440 -31.80 17.03 -1.26
CA SER A 440 -32.95 16.21 -0.86
C SER A 440 -33.28 16.48 0.60
N GLU A 441 -33.48 15.47 1.39
CA GLU A 441 -33.74 15.55 2.81
C GLU A 441 -32.45 15.73 3.63
N LEU A 442 -32.51 16.57 4.67
CA LEU A 442 -31.47 16.69 5.68
C LEU A 442 -32.05 16.29 7.05
N ASN A 443 -31.54 15.22 7.60
CA ASN A 443 -31.91 14.73 8.93
C ASN A 443 -30.71 14.85 9.87
N VAL A 444 -30.83 15.64 10.91
CA VAL A 444 -29.81 15.85 11.94
C VAL A 444 -30.35 15.41 13.29
N HIS A 445 -29.63 14.50 13.94
CA HIS A 445 -29.99 14.04 15.29
C HIS A 445 -28.79 14.15 16.22
N GLY A 446 -28.99 14.74 17.40
CA GLY A 446 -27.92 14.84 18.41
C GLY A 446 -28.40 15.32 19.77
N ALA A 447 -27.63 15.00 20.82
CA ALA A 447 -27.92 15.50 22.15
C ALA A 447 -27.74 17.01 22.25
N SER A 448 -26.83 17.59 21.46
CA SER A 448 -26.63 19.04 21.35
C SER A 448 -26.32 19.42 19.90
N LEU A 449 -27.05 20.37 19.35
CA LEU A 449 -26.88 20.91 18.00
C LEU A 449 -26.55 22.41 18.13
N ASP A 450 -25.31 22.79 17.90
CA ASP A 450 -24.85 24.18 17.92
C ASP A 450 -24.64 24.66 16.47
N ASN A 451 -25.59 25.50 15.98
CA ASN A 451 -25.60 26.07 14.63
C ASN A 451 -25.45 27.60 14.66
N ARG A 452 -24.84 28.17 15.68
CA ARG A 452 -24.66 29.62 15.79
C ARG A 452 -23.79 30.15 14.64
N GLY A 453 -24.38 31.04 13.81
CA GLY A 453 -23.71 31.54 12.61
C GLY A 453 -23.45 30.50 11.55
N GLY A 454 -24.01 29.30 11.66
CA GLY A 454 -23.93 28.21 10.71
C GLY A 454 -25.19 28.03 9.87
N VAL A 455 -25.17 27.10 8.93
CA VAL A 455 -26.28 26.87 7.99
C VAL A 455 -26.62 25.38 7.90
N LEU A 456 -27.91 25.08 8.10
CA LEU A 456 -28.56 23.81 7.81
C LEU A 456 -29.58 24.05 6.69
N VAL A 457 -29.39 23.44 5.50
CA VAL A 457 -30.28 23.68 4.36
C VAL A 457 -30.64 22.41 3.62
N ALA A 458 -31.94 22.25 3.33
CA ALA A 458 -32.47 21.15 2.54
C ALA A 458 -33.36 21.67 1.40
N ASP A 459 -33.15 21.13 0.16
CA ASP A 459 -34.08 21.41 -0.94
C ASP A 459 -35.39 20.63 -0.84
N ALA A 460 -35.46 19.58 -0.01
CA ALA A 460 -36.70 18.94 0.42
C ALA A 460 -36.96 19.25 1.91
N GLY A 461 -37.12 18.24 2.75
CA GLY A 461 -37.39 18.41 4.17
C GLY A 461 -36.14 18.53 5.03
N LEU A 462 -36.16 19.42 6.02
CA LEU A 462 -35.22 19.50 7.11
C LEU A 462 -35.82 18.91 8.39
N SER A 463 -35.12 17.98 9.02
CA SER A 463 -35.48 17.47 10.35
C SER A 463 -34.31 17.65 11.31
N ALA A 464 -34.52 18.35 12.41
CA ALA A 464 -33.58 18.51 13.50
C ALA A 464 -34.19 17.96 14.80
N THR A 465 -33.58 16.92 15.37
CA THR A 465 -34.15 16.22 16.54
C THR A 465 -33.10 15.98 17.63
N GLY A 466 -33.55 15.94 18.88
CA GLY A 466 -32.71 15.61 20.03
C GLY A 466 -32.81 16.50 21.23
N GLY A 467 -31.68 16.90 21.80
CA GLY A 467 -31.64 17.69 23.04
C GLY A 467 -31.71 19.19 22.80
N ALA A 468 -30.63 19.92 22.99
CA ALA A 468 -30.59 21.37 22.79
C ALA A 468 -30.23 21.71 21.33
N PHE A 469 -30.98 22.66 20.74
CA PHE A 469 -30.65 23.25 19.44
C PHE A 469 -30.40 24.75 19.60
N ASP A 470 -29.17 25.18 19.38
CA ASP A 470 -28.76 26.58 19.44
C ASP A 470 -28.53 27.11 18.01
N ASN A 471 -29.44 27.99 17.55
CA ASN A 471 -29.44 28.58 16.20
C ASN A 471 -29.27 30.11 16.26
N ARG A 472 -28.68 30.64 17.32
CA ARG A 472 -28.47 32.09 17.54
C ARG A 472 -27.40 32.66 16.60
N ASP A 473 -27.11 33.93 16.79
CA ASP A 473 -26.04 34.69 16.14
C ASP A 473 -26.12 34.61 14.61
N GLY A 474 -27.33 34.71 14.06
CA GLY A 474 -27.61 34.62 12.64
C GLY A 474 -27.58 33.18 12.08
N GLY A 475 -27.59 32.17 12.92
CA GLY A 475 -27.71 30.77 12.49
C GLY A 475 -28.97 30.56 11.64
N SER A 476 -28.89 29.74 10.60
CA SER A 476 -29.97 29.49 9.66
C SER A 476 -30.27 28.00 9.52
N ALA A 477 -31.54 27.64 9.67
CA ALA A 477 -32.02 26.29 9.39
C ALA A 477 -33.23 26.36 8.45
N SER A 478 -33.17 25.74 7.26
CA SER A 478 -34.22 25.89 6.26
C SER A 478 -34.50 24.63 5.46
N GLY A 479 -35.78 24.44 5.07
CA GLY A 479 -36.26 23.37 4.21
C GLY A 479 -37.32 23.83 3.24
N LYS A 480 -37.21 23.47 1.94
CA LYS A 480 -38.20 23.90 0.95
C LYS A 480 -39.51 23.13 1.04
N ALA A 481 -39.48 21.82 1.24
CA ALA A 481 -40.71 21.03 1.37
C ALA A 481 -41.33 21.11 2.77
N GLY A 482 -40.49 21.34 3.78
CA GLY A 482 -40.95 21.45 5.17
C GLY A 482 -39.78 21.48 6.15
N VAL A 483 -40.07 21.92 7.37
CA VAL A 483 -39.13 21.90 8.48
C VAL A 483 -39.78 21.24 9.68
N ARG A 484 -39.11 20.27 10.28
CA ARG A 484 -39.50 19.66 11.55
C ARG A 484 -38.36 19.83 12.57
N VAL A 485 -38.69 20.44 13.67
CA VAL A 485 -37.78 20.55 14.81
C VAL A 485 -38.45 19.91 16.02
N GLU A 486 -37.81 18.90 16.60
CA GLU A 486 -38.30 18.20 17.80
C GLU A 486 -37.13 18.05 18.77
N VAL A 487 -37.04 18.99 19.71
CA VAL A 487 -35.89 19.14 20.60
C VAL A 487 -36.33 19.47 22.03
N ALA A 488 -35.49 19.24 23.02
CA ALA A 488 -35.76 19.65 24.37
C ALA A 488 -35.79 21.17 24.50
N SER A 489 -34.87 21.87 23.82
CA SER A 489 -34.88 23.35 23.82
C SER A 489 -34.36 23.89 22.48
N LEU A 490 -34.95 24.98 22.00
CA LEU A 490 -34.52 25.75 20.85
C LEU A 490 -34.13 27.16 21.28
N ARG A 491 -32.93 27.59 20.90
CA ARG A 491 -32.50 28.99 21.01
C ARG A 491 -32.31 29.55 19.61
N ASN A 492 -33.24 30.43 19.19
CA ASN A 492 -33.26 31.09 17.88
C ASN A 492 -33.14 32.61 18.02
N ASP A 493 -32.68 33.08 19.18
CA ASP A 493 -32.49 34.49 19.50
C ASP A 493 -31.42 35.14 18.62
N GLN A 494 -31.30 36.48 18.69
CA GLN A 494 -30.18 37.21 18.09
C GLN A 494 -30.05 36.96 16.58
N GLY A 495 -31.14 37.08 15.84
CA GLY A 495 -31.18 36.95 14.39
C GLY A 495 -31.14 35.52 13.84
N GLY A 496 -31.36 34.53 14.70
CA GLY A 496 -31.52 33.14 14.27
C GLY A 496 -32.74 32.98 13.34
N LYS A 497 -32.64 32.10 12.35
CA LYS A 497 -33.67 31.90 11.32
C LYS A 497 -34.05 30.43 11.22
N LEU A 498 -35.33 30.14 11.41
CA LEU A 498 -35.94 28.85 11.15
C LEU A 498 -37.01 29.04 10.06
N LEU A 499 -36.73 28.57 8.83
CA LEU A 499 -37.50 28.92 7.64
C LEU A 499 -38.00 27.70 6.89
N SER A 500 -39.29 27.69 6.53
CA SER A 500 -39.86 26.63 5.69
C SER A 500 -40.62 27.23 4.50
N ASP A 501 -40.35 26.72 3.28
CA ASP A 501 -41.23 27.05 2.14
C ASP A 501 -42.49 26.18 2.12
N GLY A 502 -42.55 25.11 2.91
CA GLY A 502 -43.70 24.28 3.17
C GLY A 502 -44.23 24.44 4.61
N ARG A 503 -44.67 23.32 5.19
CA ARG A 503 -45.12 23.25 6.59
C ARG A 503 -43.92 23.34 7.55
N LEU A 504 -44.14 23.98 8.71
CA LEU A 504 -43.18 23.99 9.82
C LEU A 504 -43.84 23.40 11.07
N ASP A 505 -43.25 22.31 11.57
CA ASP A 505 -43.62 21.68 12.84
C ASP A 505 -42.52 21.89 13.88
N LEU A 506 -42.83 22.54 14.98
CA LEU A 506 -41.90 22.81 16.07
C LEU A 506 -42.42 22.21 17.37
N ALA A 507 -41.69 21.31 17.96
CA ALA A 507 -41.96 20.76 19.27
C ALA A 507 -40.76 20.95 20.20
N ALA A 508 -40.94 21.65 21.33
CA ALA A 508 -39.88 21.88 22.30
C ALA A 508 -40.42 22.23 23.69
N ASN A 509 -39.69 21.89 24.76
CA ASN A 509 -40.09 22.34 26.10
C ASN A 509 -39.83 23.84 26.28
N ALA A 510 -38.79 24.40 25.68
CA ALA A 510 -38.49 25.81 25.75
C ALA A 510 -38.01 26.36 24.41
N VAL A 511 -38.55 27.49 23.98
CA VAL A 511 -38.14 28.21 22.77
C VAL A 511 -37.80 29.65 23.12
N GLY A 512 -36.57 30.05 22.86
CA GLY A 512 -36.11 31.44 22.80
C GLY A 512 -36.08 31.89 21.34
N ASN A 513 -36.81 32.96 21.00
CA ASN A 513 -36.86 33.57 19.67
C ASN A 513 -36.72 35.09 19.73
N ALA A 514 -36.13 35.62 20.80
CA ALA A 514 -35.99 37.07 20.96
C ALA A 514 -35.16 37.70 19.87
N GLY A 515 -35.78 38.54 19.03
CA GLY A 515 -35.14 39.10 17.83
C GLY A 515 -34.77 38.07 16.76
N GLY A 516 -35.30 36.85 16.84
CA GLY A 516 -35.17 35.80 15.84
C GLY A 516 -36.40 35.69 14.92
N ARG A 517 -36.29 34.84 13.89
CA ARG A 517 -37.40 34.63 12.93
C ARG A 517 -37.71 33.15 12.77
N ILE A 518 -38.95 32.77 12.99
CA ILE A 518 -39.51 31.46 12.67
C ILE A 518 -40.64 31.69 11.67
N ALA A 519 -40.50 31.19 10.43
CA ALA A 519 -41.44 31.48 9.35
C ALA A 519 -41.73 30.27 8.47
N ALA A 520 -42.99 30.12 8.07
CA ALA A 520 -43.43 29.10 7.12
C ALA A 520 -44.29 29.73 6.02
N LYS A 521 -44.10 29.34 4.76
CA LYS A 521 -45.04 29.65 3.67
C LYS A 521 -46.27 28.70 3.72
N GLY A 522 -46.14 27.53 4.31
CA GLY A 522 -47.22 26.62 4.64
C GLY A 522 -47.76 26.86 6.04
N ASP A 523 -48.47 25.86 6.59
CA ASP A 523 -48.93 25.90 7.97
C ASP A 523 -47.75 25.87 8.96
N LEU A 524 -47.87 26.60 10.06
CA LEU A 524 -46.97 26.58 11.18
C LEU A 524 -47.67 26.01 12.41
N GLN A 525 -47.12 24.93 12.94
CA GLN A 525 -47.60 24.33 14.19
C GLN A 525 -46.47 24.30 15.23
N ALA A 526 -46.72 24.89 16.37
CA ALA A 526 -45.78 24.92 17.50
C ALA A 526 -46.44 24.33 18.75
N THR A 527 -45.81 23.31 19.33
CA THR A 527 -46.22 22.68 20.60
C THR A 527 -45.08 22.83 21.61
N LEU A 528 -45.27 23.70 22.58
CA LEU A 528 -44.21 24.25 23.41
C LEU A 528 -44.55 24.20 24.90
N GLY A 529 -43.55 24.07 25.76
CA GLY A 529 -43.71 24.40 27.17
C GLY A 529 -43.65 25.92 27.38
N SER A 530 -42.61 26.59 26.84
CA SER A 530 -42.51 28.06 26.92
C SER A 530 -42.02 28.66 25.60
N LEU A 531 -42.51 29.86 25.27
CA LEU A 531 -42.09 30.69 24.14
C LEU A 531 -41.71 32.09 24.63
N ALA A 532 -40.41 32.43 24.48
CA ALA A 532 -39.92 33.79 24.67
C ALA A 532 -39.72 34.44 23.29
N GLN A 533 -40.65 35.36 22.92
CA GLN A 533 -40.79 35.90 21.55
C GLN A 533 -40.49 37.41 21.50
N GLN A 534 -39.83 37.98 22.50
CA GLN A 534 -39.59 39.43 22.62
C GLN A 534 -38.88 39.98 21.36
N GLY A 535 -39.57 40.90 20.63
CA GLY A 535 -39.05 41.48 19.39
C GLY A 535 -38.77 40.47 18.29
N GLY A 536 -39.16 39.21 18.43
CA GLY A 536 -39.00 38.16 17.42
C GLY A 536 -40.20 38.04 16.48
N GLU A 537 -40.06 37.22 15.44
CA GLU A 537 -41.12 36.96 14.46
C GLU A 537 -41.51 35.48 14.44
N LEU A 538 -42.83 35.20 14.54
CA LEU A 538 -43.46 33.91 14.33
C LEU A 538 -44.54 34.05 13.27
N VAL A 539 -44.26 33.61 12.02
CA VAL A 539 -45.08 33.98 10.87
C VAL A 539 -45.47 32.79 10.00
N SER A 540 -46.73 32.74 9.57
CA SER A 540 -47.19 31.76 8.56
C SER A 540 -47.90 32.48 7.41
N GLU A 541 -47.67 32.01 6.16
CA GLU A 541 -48.48 32.47 5.02
C GLU A 541 -49.82 31.74 4.93
N LYS A 542 -50.05 30.69 5.74
CA LYS A 542 -51.32 29.96 5.86
C LYS A 542 -51.87 30.02 7.30
N THR A 543 -52.01 28.90 7.97
CA THR A 543 -52.50 28.83 9.35
C THR A 543 -51.32 28.79 10.33
N LEU A 544 -51.51 29.40 11.49
CA LEU A 544 -50.58 29.39 12.59
C LEU A 544 -51.28 28.85 13.85
N THR A 545 -50.74 27.77 14.39
CA THR A 545 -51.22 27.17 15.63
C THR A 545 -50.10 27.12 16.66
N VAL A 546 -50.31 27.69 17.82
CA VAL A 546 -49.40 27.66 18.96
C VAL A 546 -50.11 27.09 20.17
N ALA A 547 -49.59 26.03 20.74
CA ALA A 547 -49.95 25.52 22.05
C ALA A 547 -48.74 25.67 22.98
N ALA A 548 -48.88 26.44 24.07
CA ALA A 548 -47.80 26.69 25.02
C ALA A 548 -48.31 26.80 26.47
N ASP A 549 -47.47 26.46 27.46
CA ASP A 549 -47.82 26.78 28.86
C ASP A 549 -47.61 28.27 29.13
N THR A 550 -46.50 28.85 28.68
CA THR A 550 -46.19 30.27 28.81
C THR A 550 -45.78 30.90 27.47
N LEU A 551 -46.28 32.11 27.18
CA LEU A 551 -45.95 32.85 25.96
C LEU A 551 -45.68 34.32 26.32
N ASP A 552 -44.44 34.79 26.00
CA ASP A 552 -44.06 36.20 26.12
C ASP A 552 -43.78 36.78 24.73
N ASN A 553 -44.71 37.60 24.23
CA ASN A 553 -44.63 38.30 22.94
C ASN A 553 -44.43 39.82 23.13
N SER A 554 -43.80 40.23 24.23
CA SER A 554 -43.51 41.63 24.53
C SER A 554 -42.45 42.24 23.60
N GLN A 555 -42.15 43.54 23.80
CA GLN A 555 -41.10 44.26 23.04
C GLN A 555 -41.31 44.22 21.52
N SER A 556 -42.55 44.40 21.07
CA SER A 556 -42.96 44.40 19.66
C SER A 556 -42.73 43.05 18.95
N GLY A 557 -42.83 41.93 19.65
CA GLY A 557 -42.85 40.61 19.04
C GLY A 557 -44.01 40.46 18.07
N LEU A 558 -43.78 39.83 16.91
CA LEU A 558 -44.80 39.63 15.88
C LEU A 558 -45.25 38.17 15.80
N ILE A 559 -46.54 37.92 16.01
CA ILE A 559 -47.18 36.64 15.67
C ILE A 559 -48.23 36.93 14.60
N ALA A 560 -48.05 36.42 13.36
CA ALA A 560 -48.92 36.74 12.24
C ALA A 560 -49.18 35.54 11.34
N ALA A 561 -50.36 35.51 10.73
CA ALA A 561 -50.68 34.55 9.67
C ALA A 561 -51.62 35.18 8.64
N ASN A 562 -51.52 34.78 7.36
CA ASN A 562 -52.46 35.19 6.32
C ASN A 562 -53.80 34.41 6.43
N GLY A 563 -53.79 33.22 7.02
CA GLY A 563 -54.97 32.41 7.33
C GLY A 563 -55.39 32.54 8.80
N GLY A 564 -55.93 31.49 9.38
CA GLY A 564 -56.30 31.46 10.78
C GLY A 564 -55.15 31.43 11.77
N ILE A 565 -55.32 32.11 12.92
CA ILE A 565 -54.38 32.01 14.03
C ILE A 565 -55.14 31.36 15.22
N ALA A 566 -54.57 30.31 15.78
CA ALA A 566 -55.01 29.67 17.00
C ALA A 566 -53.89 29.68 18.04
N ILE A 567 -54.09 30.31 19.17
CA ILE A 567 -53.10 30.33 20.26
C ILE A 567 -53.76 29.80 21.52
N GLU A 568 -53.26 28.75 22.09
CA GLU A 568 -53.61 28.21 23.37
C GLU A 568 -52.44 28.39 24.33
N ALA A 569 -52.59 29.30 25.30
CA ALA A 569 -51.53 29.50 26.30
C ALA A 569 -52.18 29.63 27.70
N ARG A 570 -51.55 29.03 28.72
CA ARG A 570 -51.98 29.13 30.08
C ARG A 570 -51.66 30.52 30.70
N GLN A 571 -50.52 31.07 30.23
CA GLN A 571 -50.01 32.36 30.69
C GLN A 571 -49.42 33.14 29.51
N VAL A 572 -49.84 34.40 29.34
CA VAL A 572 -49.37 35.28 28.26
C VAL A 572 -48.81 36.57 28.84
#